data_4f0e04deef4c1e0402762e6d6f21e3fa
#
_entry.id   4f0e04deef4c1e0402762e6d6f21e3fa
#
_cell.length_a   1.000
_cell.length_b   1.000
_cell.length_c   1.000
_cell.angle_alpha   90.00
_cell.angle_beta   90.00
_cell.angle_gamma   90.00
#
_symmetry.space_group_name_H-M   'P 1'
#
loop_
_entity.id
_entity.type
_entity.pdbx_description
1 polymer ?
#
loop_
_entity_poly.entity_id
_entity_poly.type
_entity_poly.pdbx_seq_one_letter_code
_entity_poly.pdbx_strand_id
1 'polypeptide(L)'
;MTRATALLLALFAGASTQAAGVDVTVTDASNRPVDQAVVVVEPVGGAPAPRSSGLRSVIDQQNLQFVPEISVVRTGTSIEFPNSDQVRHQVYSFSPAKNFKLALYAGKLYPPLVFDKPGLVTLGCNIHDSMIGFVYVTDSPWFGKTDAQGHVEITAVPPGDYRVRLWHPRFAPDEAQIERSLKVPVTGDANLPVSLKRALRPEPGNNASNKWKGY
;
A
#
# COMPACT_ATOMS: atom_id res chain seq x y z
N MET A 1 -67.32 -30.54 3.72
CA MET A 1 -66.56 -29.89 2.63
C MET A 1 -65.44 -29.07 3.24
N THR A 2 -64.27 -29.67 3.42
CA THR A 2 -63.10 -29.06 4.06
C THR A 2 -62.11 -28.66 2.95
N ARG A 3 -61.88 -27.37 2.78
CA ARG A 3 -60.92 -26.79 1.83
C ARG A 3 -59.53 -26.78 2.49
N ALA A 4 -58.62 -27.59 1.98
CA ALA A 4 -57.20 -27.55 2.36
C ALA A 4 -56.51 -26.42 1.57
N THR A 5 -55.99 -25.40 2.28
CA THR A 5 -55.20 -24.32 1.72
C THR A 5 -53.71 -24.78 1.73
N ALA A 6 -53.16 -25.05 0.58
CA ALA A 6 -51.73 -25.37 0.44
C ALA A 6 -50.93 -24.08 0.49
N LEU A 7 -50.07 -23.95 1.50
CA LEU A 7 -49.13 -22.84 1.66
C LEU A 7 -47.83 -23.14 0.84
N LEU A 8 -47.64 -22.43 -0.26
CA LEU A 8 -46.43 -22.56 -1.07
C LEU A 8 -45.29 -21.76 -0.40
N LEU A 9 -44.35 -22.46 0.19
CA LEU A 9 -43.11 -21.88 0.75
C LEU A 9 -42.12 -21.64 -0.42
N ALA A 10 -41.94 -20.38 -0.83
CA ALA A 10 -40.90 -20.01 -1.80
C ALA A 10 -39.57 -19.98 -1.10
N LEU A 11 -38.68 -20.94 -1.37
CA LEU A 11 -37.26 -20.91 -0.98
C LEU A 11 -36.55 -19.83 -1.83
N PHE A 12 -36.25 -18.71 -1.22
CA PHE A 12 -35.27 -17.79 -1.77
C PHE A 12 -33.87 -18.39 -1.55
N ALA A 13 -33.31 -19.01 -2.57
CA ALA A 13 -31.89 -19.34 -2.61
C ALA A 13 -31.10 -18.02 -2.71
N GLY A 14 -30.63 -17.54 -1.56
CA GLY A 14 -29.67 -16.43 -1.52
C GLY A 14 -28.38 -16.87 -2.19
N ALA A 15 -28.09 -16.38 -3.38
CA ALA A 15 -26.80 -16.55 -3.99
C ALA A 15 -25.75 -15.83 -3.10
N SER A 16 -24.97 -16.62 -2.35
CA SER A 16 -23.78 -16.11 -1.67
C SER A 16 -22.81 -15.62 -2.75
N THR A 17 -22.69 -14.32 -2.94
CA THR A 17 -21.62 -13.75 -3.76
C THR A 17 -20.32 -14.02 -3.04
N GLN A 18 -19.59 -15.04 -3.50
CA GLN A 18 -18.26 -15.33 -3.00
C GLN A 18 -17.34 -14.20 -3.49
N ALA A 19 -16.72 -13.50 -2.54
CA ALA A 19 -15.73 -12.48 -2.87
C ALA A 19 -14.53 -13.17 -3.52
N ALA A 20 -14.10 -12.67 -4.66
CA ALA A 20 -12.98 -13.20 -5.43
C ALA A 20 -11.64 -12.70 -4.88
N GLY A 21 -10.57 -13.45 -5.12
CA GLY A 21 -9.20 -12.97 -5.01
C GLY A 21 -8.80 -12.17 -6.26
N VAL A 22 -7.89 -11.23 -6.07
CA VAL A 22 -7.19 -10.52 -7.15
C VAL A 22 -5.72 -10.82 -7.01
N ASP A 23 -5.19 -11.62 -7.94
CA ASP A 23 -3.78 -11.99 -8.03
C ASP A 23 -3.05 -11.02 -8.96
N VAL A 24 -2.07 -10.30 -8.45
CA VAL A 24 -1.25 -9.39 -9.25
C VAL A 24 0.19 -9.85 -9.23
N THR A 25 0.79 -9.98 -10.42
CA THR A 25 2.21 -10.27 -10.57
C THR A 25 2.89 -9.11 -11.29
N VAL A 26 3.97 -8.59 -10.71
CA VAL A 26 4.71 -7.43 -11.26
C VAL A 26 6.13 -7.84 -11.62
N THR A 27 6.51 -7.58 -12.87
CA THR A 27 7.88 -7.80 -13.37
C THR A 27 8.43 -6.54 -14.01
N ASP A 28 9.75 -6.38 -14.00
CA ASP A 28 10.43 -5.31 -14.75
C ASP A 28 10.65 -5.68 -16.23
N ALA A 29 11.20 -4.74 -17.00
CA ALA A 29 11.49 -4.94 -18.44
C ALA A 29 12.46 -6.09 -18.74
N SER A 30 13.20 -6.58 -17.73
CA SER A 30 14.07 -7.75 -17.83
C SER A 30 13.43 -9.02 -17.29
N ASN A 31 12.10 -8.99 -17.11
CA ASN A 31 11.31 -10.08 -16.55
C ASN A 31 11.71 -10.50 -15.12
N ARG A 32 12.35 -9.58 -14.37
CA ARG A 32 12.68 -9.80 -12.96
C ARG A 32 11.49 -9.41 -12.09
N PRO A 33 11.19 -10.17 -11.03
CA PRO A 33 10.13 -9.82 -10.10
C PRO A 33 10.38 -8.47 -9.42
N VAL A 34 9.32 -7.71 -9.19
CA VAL A 34 9.36 -6.44 -8.47
C VAL A 34 8.82 -6.65 -7.08
N ASP A 35 9.70 -6.68 -6.08
CA ASP A 35 9.36 -6.74 -4.67
C ASP A 35 8.84 -5.40 -4.14
N GLN A 36 7.98 -5.42 -3.11
CA GLN A 36 7.44 -4.25 -2.41
C GLN A 36 6.66 -3.23 -3.28
N ALA A 37 6.24 -3.60 -4.49
CA ALA A 37 5.36 -2.74 -5.26
C ALA A 37 3.99 -2.63 -4.56
N VAL A 38 3.57 -1.40 -4.29
CA VAL A 38 2.22 -1.13 -3.77
C VAL A 38 1.21 -1.38 -4.86
N VAL A 39 0.17 -2.16 -4.54
CA VAL A 39 -0.95 -2.46 -5.43
C VAL A 39 -2.24 -2.04 -4.72
N VAL A 40 -3.05 -1.22 -5.38
CA VAL A 40 -4.34 -0.73 -4.87
C VAL A 40 -5.42 -1.03 -5.89
N VAL A 41 -6.51 -1.67 -5.46
CA VAL A 41 -7.67 -2.00 -6.30
C VAL A 41 -8.81 -1.05 -5.95
N GLU A 42 -9.23 -0.20 -6.89
CA GLU A 42 -10.25 0.83 -6.69
C GLU A 42 -11.45 0.56 -7.59
N PRO A 43 -12.71 0.60 -7.08
CA PRO A 43 -13.88 0.39 -7.91
C PRO A 43 -14.07 1.55 -8.90
N VAL A 44 -14.45 1.24 -10.13
CA VAL A 44 -14.79 2.25 -11.13
C VAL A 44 -16.22 2.74 -10.88
N GLY A 45 -16.40 4.04 -10.64
CA GLY A 45 -17.72 4.65 -10.43
C GLY A 45 -18.39 4.32 -9.11
N GLY A 46 -17.70 3.65 -8.18
CA GLY A 46 -18.20 3.33 -6.85
C GLY A 46 -18.02 4.49 -5.86
N ALA A 47 -18.89 4.54 -4.84
CA ALA A 47 -18.66 5.41 -3.70
C ALA A 47 -17.38 4.98 -2.96
N PRO A 48 -16.62 5.93 -2.40
CA PRO A 48 -15.48 5.60 -1.56
C PRO A 48 -15.90 4.64 -0.45
N ALA A 49 -15.10 3.62 -0.18
CA ALA A 49 -15.38 2.72 0.92
C ALA A 49 -15.45 3.50 2.25
N PRO A 50 -16.35 3.12 3.18
CA PRO A 50 -16.46 3.79 4.46
C PRO A 50 -15.09 3.89 5.14
N ARG A 51 -14.77 5.06 5.70
CA ARG A 51 -13.52 5.23 6.45
C ARG A 51 -13.51 4.28 7.64
N SER A 52 -12.43 3.54 7.79
CA SER A 52 -12.24 2.70 8.97
C SER A 52 -11.65 3.54 10.10
N SER A 53 -12.22 3.42 11.29
CA SER A 53 -11.65 4.01 12.51
C SER A 53 -10.81 2.98 13.25
N GLY A 54 -9.86 3.45 14.07
CA GLY A 54 -9.05 2.60 14.94
C GLY A 54 -7.94 1.82 14.25
N LEU A 55 -7.68 2.05 12.96
CA LEU A 55 -6.55 1.45 12.26
C LEU A 55 -5.23 1.97 12.81
N ARG A 56 -4.30 1.07 13.06
CA ARG A 56 -2.96 1.38 13.57
C ARG A 56 -1.89 0.76 12.69
N SER A 57 -0.76 1.43 12.61
CA SER A 57 0.47 0.95 11.96
C SER A 57 1.68 1.46 12.72
N VAL A 58 2.82 0.82 12.51
CA VAL A 58 4.10 1.20 13.12
C VAL A 58 5.13 1.29 12.02
N ILE A 59 5.91 2.37 12.03
CA ILE A 59 7.10 2.53 11.20
C ILE A 59 8.25 2.87 12.14
N ASP A 60 9.06 1.86 12.42
CA ASP A 60 10.18 1.97 13.35
C ASP A 60 11.42 2.58 12.68
N GLN A 61 12.35 3.02 13.48
CA GLN A 61 13.66 3.54 13.05
C GLN A 61 14.72 2.57 13.57
N GLN A 62 15.28 1.78 12.65
CA GLN A 62 16.25 0.73 12.95
C GLN A 62 17.39 0.76 11.93
N ASN A 63 18.65 0.70 12.40
CA ASN A 63 19.84 0.67 11.54
C ASN A 63 19.89 1.84 10.53
N LEU A 64 19.50 3.05 10.96
CA LEU A 64 19.42 4.26 10.13
C LEU A 64 18.42 4.13 8.96
N GLN A 65 17.34 3.36 9.15
CA GLN A 65 16.30 3.14 8.15
C GLN A 65 14.91 3.24 8.78
N PHE A 66 13.90 3.60 7.99
CA PHE A 66 12.49 3.39 8.35
C PHE A 66 12.11 1.93 8.04
N VAL A 67 11.51 1.25 9.02
CA VAL A 67 11.14 -0.16 8.92
C VAL A 67 9.65 -0.33 9.23
N PRO A 68 8.84 -0.75 8.26
CA PRO A 68 9.19 -1.00 6.85
C PRO A 68 9.49 0.29 6.08
N GLU A 69 10.34 0.21 5.04
CA GLU A 69 10.65 1.34 4.15
C GLU A 69 9.40 1.80 3.38
N ILE A 70 8.59 0.85 2.89
CA ILE A 70 7.35 1.11 2.17
C ILE A 70 6.18 0.57 2.98
N SER A 71 5.27 1.45 3.36
CA SER A 71 4.00 1.12 4.00
C SER A 71 2.84 1.48 3.07
N VAL A 72 1.78 0.67 3.07
CA VAL A 72 0.50 1.03 2.47
C VAL A 72 -0.58 0.96 3.53
N VAL A 73 -1.36 2.02 3.67
CA VAL A 73 -2.36 2.14 4.75
C VAL A 73 -3.64 2.77 4.25
N ARG A 74 -4.74 2.50 4.94
CA ARG A 74 -6.00 3.20 4.68
C ARG A 74 -6.00 4.61 5.25
N THR A 75 -6.72 5.50 4.59
CA THR A 75 -7.05 6.83 5.11
C THR A 75 -7.69 6.71 6.50
N GLY A 76 -7.16 7.50 7.45
CA GLY A 76 -7.55 7.45 8.86
C GLY A 76 -6.68 6.55 9.74
N THR A 77 -5.69 5.85 9.20
CA THR A 77 -4.74 5.06 9.99
C THR A 77 -3.87 5.96 10.86
N SER A 78 -3.75 5.60 12.14
CA SER A 78 -2.79 6.19 13.08
C SER A 78 -1.46 5.46 12.99
N ILE A 79 -0.38 6.19 12.72
CA ILE A 79 0.97 5.61 12.60
C ILE A 79 1.82 6.06 13.78
N GLU A 80 2.46 5.10 14.43
CA GLU A 80 3.48 5.30 15.47
C GLU A 80 4.86 5.26 14.84
N PHE A 81 5.77 6.10 15.36
CA PHE A 81 7.16 6.17 14.91
C PHE A 81 8.11 5.93 16.10
N PRO A 82 8.26 4.68 16.57
CA PRO A 82 9.27 4.37 17.57
C PRO A 82 10.68 4.57 17.02
N ASN A 83 11.66 4.72 17.90
CA ASN A 83 13.07 4.75 17.55
C ASN A 83 13.81 3.66 18.34
N SER A 84 14.08 2.54 17.69
CA SER A 84 14.82 1.40 18.22
C SER A 84 16.33 1.49 18.03
N ASP A 85 16.82 2.55 17.37
CA ASP A 85 18.25 2.81 17.23
C ASP A 85 18.87 3.40 18.52
N GLN A 86 20.18 3.27 18.64
CA GLN A 86 20.97 3.88 19.72
C GLN A 86 21.23 5.37 19.51
N VAL A 87 20.89 5.89 18.34
CA VAL A 87 21.07 7.31 17.98
C VAL A 87 19.73 8.02 17.86
N ARG A 88 19.77 9.36 17.96
CA ARG A 88 18.57 10.16 17.77
C ARG A 88 18.20 10.24 16.30
N HIS A 89 16.90 10.24 16.03
CA HIS A 89 16.34 10.51 14.69
C HIS A 89 15.29 11.59 14.73
N GLN A 90 15.00 12.13 13.57
CA GLN A 90 13.87 13.01 13.33
C GLN A 90 13.01 12.40 12.23
N VAL A 91 11.70 12.45 12.39
CA VAL A 91 10.77 12.05 11.32
C VAL A 91 10.04 13.29 10.83
N TYR A 92 10.11 13.54 9.53
CA TYR A 92 9.36 14.63 8.91
C TYR A 92 8.82 14.22 7.55
N SER A 93 7.81 14.96 7.09
CA SER A 93 7.31 14.92 5.73
C SER A 93 6.82 16.30 5.30
N PHE A 94 7.07 16.66 4.05
CA PHE A 94 6.51 17.84 3.38
C PHE A 94 5.47 17.49 2.33
N SER A 95 5.07 16.21 2.27
CA SER A 95 4.10 15.74 1.27
C SER A 95 2.72 16.36 1.50
N PRO A 96 1.98 16.73 0.43
CA PRO A 96 0.64 17.34 0.55
C PRO A 96 -0.37 16.46 1.29
N ALA A 97 -0.24 15.13 1.20
CA ALA A 97 -1.11 14.19 1.89
C ALA A 97 -0.89 14.20 3.41
N LYS A 98 0.36 14.44 3.87
CA LYS A 98 0.67 14.60 5.30
C LYS A 98 1.94 15.43 5.48
N ASN A 99 1.78 16.65 5.99
CA ASN A 99 2.91 17.51 6.35
C ASN A 99 3.08 17.50 7.87
N PHE A 100 4.27 17.16 8.35
CA PHE A 100 4.59 17.16 9.78
C PHE A 100 6.10 17.13 10.02
N LYS A 101 6.49 17.49 11.24
CA LYS A 101 7.87 17.42 11.72
C LYS A 101 7.87 17.06 13.20
N LEU A 102 8.40 15.89 13.54
CA LEU A 102 8.71 15.52 14.93
C LEU A 102 10.06 16.15 15.30
N ALA A 103 10.26 16.47 16.58
CA ALA A 103 11.57 16.90 17.05
C ALA A 103 12.54 15.69 17.08
N LEU A 104 13.84 15.98 17.16
CA LEU A 104 14.88 14.95 17.29
C LEU A 104 14.70 14.16 18.62
N TYR A 105 14.60 12.83 18.54
CA TYR A 105 14.35 11.99 19.71
C TYR A 105 15.09 10.64 19.64
N ALA A 106 15.33 10.07 20.83
CA ALA A 106 15.75 8.69 21.03
C ALA A 106 14.90 8.08 22.15
N GLY A 107 14.44 6.89 22.01
CA GLY A 107 13.71 6.14 23.05
C GLY A 107 12.39 6.76 23.51
N LYS A 108 11.91 7.84 22.89
CA LYS A 108 10.66 8.52 23.21
C LYS A 108 9.63 8.24 22.14
N LEU A 109 8.45 7.79 22.55
CA LEU A 109 7.31 7.68 21.66
C LEU A 109 6.61 9.04 21.58
N TYR A 110 6.43 9.55 20.36
CA TYR A 110 5.49 10.61 20.11
C TYR A 110 4.07 10.04 20.01
N PRO A 111 3.02 10.86 20.28
CA PRO A 111 1.66 10.44 19.98
C PRO A 111 1.54 10.02 18.51
N PRO A 112 0.74 8.97 18.21
CA PRO A 112 0.52 8.52 16.85
C PRO A 112 -0.01 9.65 15.96
N LEU A 113 0.41 9.67 14.70
CA LEU A 113 -0.06 10.64 13.71
C LEU A 113 -1.13 9.99 12.83
N VAL A 114 -2.28 10.64 12.69
CA VAL A 114 -3.36 10.18 11.81
C VAL A 114 -3.08 10.60 10.37
N PHE A 115 -3.09 9.64 9.45
CA PHE A 115 -2.92 9.86 8.01
C PHE A 115 -4.32 9.95 7.36
N ASP A 116 -4.86 11.14 7.32
CA ASP A 116 -6.27 11.46 7.03
C ASP A 116 -6.57 11.86 5.58
N LYS A 117 -5.54 11.92 4.73
CA LYS A 117 -5.68 12.24 3.30
C LYS A 117 -5.00 11.17 2.43
N PRO A 118 -5.66 10.69 1.36
CA PRO A 118 -5.04 9.77 0.41
C PRO A 118 -3.89 10.44 -0.34
N GLY A 119 -2.90 9.65 -0.72
CA GLY A 119 -1.74 10.09 -1.48
C GLY A 119 -0.42 9.53 -0.95
N LEU A 120 0.66 9.84 -1.66
CA LEU A 120 2.01 9.44 -1.27
C LEU A 120 2.58 10.40 -0.24
N VAL A 121 3.12 9.85 0.84
CA VAL A 121 3.85 10.57 1.89
C VAL A 121 5.28 10.06 1.91
N THR A 122 6.23 10.93 1.63
CA THR A 122 7.67 10.65 1.76
C THR A 122 8.13 11.07 3.15
N LEU A 123 8.74 10.15 3.86
CA LEU A 123 9.36 10.36 5.16
C LEU A 123 10.84 10.63 4.99
N GLY A 124 11.39 11.53 5.79
CA GLY A 124 12.82 11.81 5.85
C GLY A 124 13.32 11.99 7.28
N CYS A 125 14.64 11.84 7.46
CA CYS A 125 15.37 12.18 8.66
C CYS A 125 16.33 13.32 8.35
N ASN A 126 16.35 14.40 9.17
CA ASN A 126 17.14 15.61 8.89
C ASN A 126 18.65 15.45 9.15
N ILE A 127 19.06 14.39 9.85
CA ILE A 127 20.46 14.17 10.22
C ILE A 127 21.09 12.95 9.53
N HIS A 128 20.30 12.21 8.77
CA HIS A 128 20.76 11.07 7.98
C HIS A 128 20.06 11.12 6.62
N ASP A 129 20.69 11.75 5.63
CA ASP A 129 20.09 12.02 4.30
C ASP A 129 19.66 10.76 3.53
N SER A 130 20.27 9.61 3.82
CA SER A 130 19.90 8.32 3.22
C SER A 130 18.66 7.69 3.85
N MET A 131 18.19 8.20 5.00
CA MET A 131 17.05 7.64 5.72
C MET A 131 15.73 8.17 5.14
N ILE A 132 15.21 7.43 4.18
CA ILE A 132 13.99 7.75 3.44
C ILE A 132 12.99 6.60 3.62
N GLY A 133 11.71 6.93 3.78
CA GLY A 133 10.61 5.97 3.81
C GLY A 133 9.38 6.49 3.08
N PHE A 134 8.42 5.61 2.83
CA PHE A 134 7.24 5.94 2.06
C PHE A 134 5.96 5.37 2.69
N VAL A 135 4.93 6.20 2.74
CA VAL A 135 3.59 5.76 3.15
C VAL A 135 2.63 6.07 2.00
N TYR A 136 2.10 5.03 1.40
CA TYR A 136 1.04 5.16 0.41
C TYR A 136 -0.31 5.09 1.14
N VAL A 137 -1.03 6.21 1.19
CA VAL A 137 -2.33 6.32 1.85
C VAL A 137 -3.43 6.17 0.81
N THR A 138 -4.36 5.23 1.02
CA THR A 138 -5.46 4.95 0.09
C THR A 138 -6.82 4.90 0.79
N ASP A 139 -7.87 5.32 0.10
CA ASP A 139 -9.26 5.15 0.54
C ASP A 139 -9.77 3.72 0.27
N SER A 140 -9.14 2.98 -0.63
CA SER A 140 -9.53 1.61 -0.93
C SER A 140 -9.26 0.66 0.23
N PRO A 141 -10.16 -0.29 0.53
CA PRO A 141 -9.90 -1.37 1.48
C PRO A 141 -9.07 -2.51 0.86
N TRP A 142 -8.91 -2.53 -0.46
CA TRP A 142 -8.25 -3.58 -1.23
C TRP A 142 -6.89 -3.11 -1.70
N PHE A 143 -5.86 -3.50 -0.99
CA PHE A 143 -4.48 -3.15 -1.32
C PHE A 143 -3.51 -4.16 -0.72
N GLY A 144 -2.30 -4.17 -1.23
CA GLY A 144 -1.19 -4.96 -0.72
C GLY A 144 0.14 -4.48 -1.26
N LYS A 145 1.18 -5.25 -0.97
CA LYS A 145 2.51 -5.08 -1.57
C LYS A 145 2.95 -6.41 -2.15
N THR A 146 3.62 -6.38 -3.28
CA THR A 146 4.22 -7.58 -3.85
C THR A 146 5.32 -8.12 -2.93
N ASP A 147 5.48 -9.43 -2.95
CA ASP A 147 6.56 -10.18 -2.30
C ASP A 147 7.82 -10.25 -3.18
N ALA A 148 8.84 -10.96 -2.71
CA ALA A 148 10.09 -11.17 -3.44
C ALA A 148 9.93 -11.90 -4.78
N GLN A 149 8.80 -12.56 -5.02
CA GLN A 149 8.42 -13.16 -6.30
C GLN A 149 7.65 -12.19 -7.19
N GLY A 150 7.45 -10.96 -6.72
CA GLY A 150 6.66 -9.94 -7.42
C GLY A 150 5.15 -10.20 -7.39
N HIS A 151 4.68 -11.04 -6.48
CA HIS A 151 3.28 -11.45 -6.37
C HIS A 151 2.57 -10.83 -5.16
N VAL A 152 1.30 -10.50 -5.31
CA VAL A 152 0.40 -10.13 -4.22
C VAL A 152 -1.00 -10.68 -4.49
N GLU A 153 -1.60 -11.30 -3.49
CA GLU A 153 -3.00 -11.69 -3.46
C GLU A 153 -3.81 -10.67 -2.63
N ILE A 154 -4.85 -10.11 -3.22
CA ILE A 154 -5.79 -9.19 -2.57
C ILE A 154 -7.15 -9.89 -2.48
N THR A 155 -7.53 -10.29 -1.29
CA THR A 155 -8.73 -11.08 -1.04
C THR A 155 -9.98 -10.23 -0.83
N ALA A 156 -11.14 -10.87 -0.90
CA ALA A 156 -12.44 -10.27 -0.58
C ALA A 156 -12.81 -9.07 -1.46
N VAL A 157 -12.38 -9.08 -2.72
CA VAL A 157 -12.77 -8.07 -3.71
C VAL A 157 -14.11 -8.47 -4.33
N PRO A 158 -15.17 -7.65 -4.22
CA PRO A 158 -16.47 -7.96 -4.84
C PRO A 158 -16.37 -8.03 -6.36
N PRO A 159 -17.26 -8.77 -7.05
CA PRO A 159 -17.35 -8.71 -8.50
C PRO A 159 -17.64 -7.31 -9.02
N GLY A 160 -16.97 -6.90 -10.10
CA GLY A 160 -17.15 -5.56 -10.67
C GLY A 160 -16.00 -5.10 -11.55
N ASP A 161 -16.08 -3.86 -11.97
CA ASP A 161 -15.02 -3.20 -12.75
C ASP A 161 -14.15 -2.35 -11.82
N TYR A 162 -12.85 -2.51 -11.94
CA TYR A 162 -11.87 -1.89 -11.08
C TYR A 162 -10.76 -1.21 -11.87
N ARG A 163 -10.13 -0.23 -11.23
CA ARG A 163 -8.84 0.34 -11.60
C ARG A 163 -7.80 -0.16 -10.60
N VAL A 164 -6.76 -0.79 -11.10
CA VAL A 164 -5.62 -1.22 -10.30
C VAL A 164 -4.50 -0.21 -10.47
N ARG A 165 -4.05 0.38 -9.35
CA ARG A 165 -2.91 1.30 -9.32
C ARG A 165 -1.71 0.61 -8.71
N LEU A 166 -0.56 0.78 -9.37
CA LEU A 166 0.72 0.29 -8.88
C LEU A 166 1.67 1.47 -8.68
N TRP A 167 2.43 1.38 -7.61
CA TRP A 167 3.45 2.36 -7.27
C TRP A 167 4.66 1.69 -6.62
N HIS A 168 5.85 2.21 -6.93
CA HIS A 168 7.09 1.86 -6.25
C HIS A 168 8.08 3.03 -6.35
N PRO A 169 8.90 3.35 -5.32
CA PRO A 169 9.80 4.51 -5.35
C PRO A 169 10.86 4.43 -6.46
N ARG A 170 11.13 3.24 -6.97
CA ARG A 170 12.13 2.99 -8.03
C ARG A 170 11.52 2.84 -9.42
N PHE A 171 10.24 3.06 -9.59
CA PHE A 171 9.65 3.14 -10.93
C PHE A 171 10.25 4.32 -11.70
N ALA A 172 10.40 4.17 -13.01
CA ALA A 172 10.85 5.27 -13.86
C ALA A 172 9.87 6.46 -13.79
N PRO A 173 10.34 7.72 -13.94
CA PRO A 173 9.45 8.88 -13.83
C PRO A 173 8.25 8.87 -14.79
N ASP A 174 8.41 8.32 -15.99
CA ASP A 174 7.36 8.12 -16.98
C ASP A 174 6.43 6.93 -16.67
N GLU A 175 6.74 6.14 -15.66
CA GLU A 175 5.94 5.05 -15.10
C GLU A 175 5.71 5.23 -13.59
N ALA A 176 5.87 6.44 -13.05
CA ALA A 176 5.82 6.70 -11.61
C ALA A 176 4.53 6.20 -10.94
N GLN A 177 3.44 6.13 -11.70
CA GLN A 177 2.19 5.51 -11.31
C GLN A 177 1.61 4.76 -12.51
N ILE A 178 1.35 3.47 -12.34
CA ILE A 178 0.79 2.62 -13.37
C ILE A 178 -0.68 2.35 -13.06
N GLU A 179 -1.54 2.50 -14.06
CA GLU A 179 -2.95 2.15 -13.95
C GLU A 179 -3.31 1.04 -14.93
N ARG A 180 -4.14 0.10 -14.47
CA ARG A 180 -4.70 -0.99 -15.28
C ARG A 180 -6.18 -1.15 -14.97
N SER A 181 -6.98 -1.43 -15.98
CA SER A 181 -8.37 -1.85 -15.79
C SER A 181 -8.39 -3.33 -15.45
N LEU A 182 -9.26 -3.71 -14.52
CA LEU A 182 -9.46 -5.09 -14.11
C LEU A 182 -10.95 -5.34 -13.95
N LYS A 183 -11.42 -6.47 -14.47
CA LYS A 183 -12.76 -6.98 -14.20
C LYS A 183 -12.66 -8.17 -13.24
N VAL A 184 -13.25 -8.02 -12.06
CA VAL A 184 -13.34 -9.10 -11.08
C VAL A 184 -14.60 -9.91 -11.39
N PRO A 185 -14.48 -11.23 -11.66
CA PRO A 185 -15.61 -12.06 -12.06
C PRO A 185 -16.52 -12.39 -10.87
N VAL A 186 -17.72 -12.90 -11.14
CA VAL A 186 -18.68 -13.36 -10.12
C VAL A 186 -18.18 -14.65 -9.45
N THR A 187 -17.40 -15.46 -10.16
CA THR A 187 -16.83 -16.72 -9.68
C THR A 187 -15.38 -16.85 -10.10
N GLY A 188 -14.54 -17.36 -9.21
CA GLY A 188 -13.09 -17.51 -9.41
C GLY A 188 -12.33 -16.21 -9.20
N ASP A 189 -11.01 -16.29 -9.29
CA ASP A 189 -10.11 -15.16 -9.04
C ASP A 189 -9.77 -14.40 -10.32
N ALA A 190 -9.42 -13.13 -10.16
CA ALA A 190 -8.95 -12.29 -11.24
C ALA A 190 -7.42 -12.24 -11.24
N ASN A 191 -6.77 -12.50 -12.39
CA ASN A 191 -5.33 -12.47 -12.53
C ASN A 191 -4.89 -11.26 -13.34
N LEU A 192 -3.92 -10.49 -12.85
CA LEU A 192 -3.40 -9.30 -13.49
C LEU A 192 -1.85 -9.33 -13.56
N PRO A 193 -1.26 -9.88 -14.61
CA PRO A 193 0.17 -9.72 -14.85
C PRO A 193 0.48 -8.29 -15.32
N VAL A 194 1.48 -7.65 -14.72
CA VAL A 194 1.94 -6.31 -15.06
C VAL A 194 3.44 -6.34 -15.31
N SER A 195 3.85 -6.05 -16.55
CA SER A 195 5.24 -5.86 -16.90
C SER A 195 5.54 -4.37 -17.05
N LEU A 196 6.61 -3.90 -16.39
CA LEU A 196 7.12 -2.54 -16.54
C LEU A 196 7.80 -2.40 -17.90
N LYS A 197 7.78 -1.18 -18.44
CA LYS A 197 8.52 -0.86 -19.67
C LYS A 197 10.03 -0.71 -19.44
N ARG A 198 10.44 -0.50 -18.18
CA ARG A 198 11.83 -0.28 -17.77
C ARG A 198 12.22 -1.14 -16.58
N ALA A 199 13.50 -1.34 -16.40
CA ALA A 199 14.05 -1.89 -15.16
C ALA A 199 13.85 -0.88 -14.02
N LEU A 200 13.77 -1.40 -12.77
CA LEU A 200 13.76 -0.54 -11.59
C LEU A 200 15.02 0.34 -11.56
N ARG A 201 14.85 1.59 -11.17
CA ARG A 201 16.00 2.46 -10.88
C ARG A 201 16.82 1.89 -9.72
N PRO A 202 18.12 2.19 -9.66
CA PRO A 202 18.96 1.83 -8.51
C PRO A 202 18.35 2.36 -7.20
N GLU A 203 18.65 1.71 -6.09
CA GLU A 203 18.23 2.19 -4.78
C GLU A 203 18.86 3.57 -4.48
N PRO A 204 18.08 4.51 -3.92
CA PRO A 204 18.63 5.77 -3.45
C PRO A 204 19.65 5.46 -2.33
N GLY A 205 20.89 5.92 -2.49
CA GLY A 205 21.93 5.78 -1.46
C GLY A 205 22.86 4.58 -1.60
N ASN A 206 22.62 3.64 -2.49
CA ASN A 206 23.53 2.50 -2.72
C ASN A 206 24.62 2.80 -3.77
N ASN A 207 24.96 4.08 -3.98
CA ASN A 207 26.18 4.46 -4.68
C ASN A 207 27.36 4.22 -3.74
N ALA A 208 27.90 3.01 -3.76
CA ALA A 208 29.14 2.62 -3.08
C ALA A 208 30.39 3.46 -3.47
N SER A 209 30.22 4.53 -4.24
CA SER A 209 31.27 5.42 -4.72
C SER A 209 31.42 6.73 -3.93
N ASN A 210 30.50 7.11 -3.03
CA ASN A 210 30.69 8.24 -2.13
C ASN A 210 31.27 7.79 -0.78
N LYS A 211 32.44 7.13 -0.80
CA LYS A 211 33.32 7.19 0.36
C LYS A 211 33.71 8.65 0.54
N TRP A 212 33.11 9.30 1.54
CA TRP A 212 33.63 10.52 2.11
C TRP A 212 35.10 10.29 2.43
N LYS A 213 36.00 10.80 1.61
CA LYS A 213 37.40 10.98 2.01
C LYS A 213 37.37 12.11 3.00
N GLY A 214 37.49 11.79 4.29
CA GLY A 214 37.56 12.77 5.36
C GLY A 214 38.66 13.80 5.07
N TYR A 215 38.35 15.02 5.40
CA TYR A 215 39.40 16.06 5.61
C TYR A 215 40.08 15.81 6.94
#